data_de396d5db22369b270b27741ed8ce96e
#
_entry.id   de396d5db22369b270b27741ed8ce96e
#
_cell.length_a   1.000
_cell.length_b   1.000
_cell.length_c   1.000
_cell.angle_alpha   90.00
_cell.angle_beta   90.00
_cell.angle_gamma   90.00
#
_symmetry.space_group_name_H-M   'P 1'
#
loop_
_entity.id
_entity.type
_entity.pdbx_description
1 polymer ?
#
loop_
_entity_poly.entity_id
_entity_poly.type
_entity_poly.pdbx_seq_one_letter_code
_entity_poly.pdbx_strand_id
1 'polypeptide(L)'
;MAYKDITGMRFGKLVAIKNTFTKSKSGNYIWDFICDCGSEYTSPAGNVLCGHTTSCGCNKYTGFLKRSNYHGRSNTKTYKSWCKIKERCYNKNDPCYPTYGGIGITFEFKDSFLDFYNEVGEPPNDGKRYSIDRIDNDLGYVKGNMRWATDFQQARNKGKMSSNSTGVTGVNFEDKLWPDKINSSTYVIATWHSLEGKACKKSFSVKIYGLLPAFTEAVRYRRKMLENLNSIGAGYTEKHGL
;
A
#
# COMPACT_ATOMS: atom_id res chain seq x y z
N MET A 1 -34.09 35.00 32.16
CA MET A 1 -35.07 33.90 32.13
C MET A 1 -35.40 33.55 33.55
N ALA A 2 -36.67 33.26 33.83
CA ALA A 2 -37.10 32.81 35.14
C ALA A 2 -36.40 31.46 35.51
N TYR A 3 -36.10 31.28 36.79
CA TYR A 3 -35.57 30.04 37.30
C TYR A 3 -36.60 28.93 37.05
N LYS A 4 -36.18 27.84 36.40
CA LYS A 4 -36.95 26.63 36.20
C LYS A 4 -36.20 25.48 36.87
N ASP A 5 -36.81 24.83 37.80
CA ASP A 5 -36.26 23.61 38.40
C ASP A 5 -36.37 22.45 37.39
N ILE A 6 -35.25 21.84 37.09
CA ILE A 6 -35.16 20.72 36.18
C ILE A 6 -34.59 19.46 36.87
N THR A 7 -34.54 19.46 38.22
CA THR A 7 -34.02 18.32 38.98
C THR A 7 -34.77 17.02 38.61
N GLY A 8 -34.01 15.95 38.36
CA GLY A 8 -34.53 14.65 37.95
C GLY A 8 -34.96 14.56 36.47
N MET A 9 -35.02 15.68 35.74
CA MET A 9 -35.40 15.64 34.34
C MET A 9 -34.27 15.02 33.49
N ARG A 10 -34.65 14.23 32.48
CA ARG A 10 -33.72 13.59 31.53
C ARG A 10 -33.63 14.36 30.24
N PHE A 11 -32.40 14.52 29.79
CA PHE A 11 -32.04 15.20 28.51
C PHE A 11 -31.06 14.30 27.75
N GLY A 12 -31.56 13.46 26.87
CA GLY A 12 -30.73 12.42 26.22
C GLY A 12 -30.16 11.45 27.24
N LYS A 13 -28.85 11.42 27.40
CA LYS A 13 -28.11 10.60 28.38
C LYS A 13 -27.83 11.32 29.69
N LEU A 14 -28.25 12.58 29.82
CA LEU A 14 -28.03 13.39 31.00
C LEU A 14 -29.31 13.41 31.89
N VAL A 15 -29.11 13.22 33.21
CA VAL A 15 -30.16 13.45 34.22
C VAL A 15 -29.70 14.59 35.10
N ALA A 16 -30.55 15.62 35.26
CA ALA A 16 -30.22 16.77 36.08
C ALA A 16 -30.24 16.41 37.56
N ILE A 17 -29.21 16.74 38.31
CA ILE A 17 -29.04 16.45 39.73
C ILE A 17 -29.43 17.65 40.60
N LYS A 18 -28.71 18.77 40.39
CA LYS A 18 -28.91 19.98 41.21
C LYS A 18 -28.46 21.23 40.44
N ASN A 19 -29.06 22.37 40.85
CA ASN A 19 -28.57 23.70 40.41
C ASN A 19 -27.35 24.08 41.24
N THR A 20 -26.32 24.58 40.59
CA THR A 20 -25.12 25.12 41.26
C THR A 20 -25.31 26.52 41.80
N PHE A 21 -26.44 27.16 41.48
CA PHE A 21 -26.78 28.57 41.79
C PHE A 21 -25.80 29.58 41.17
N THR A 22 -24.90 29.16 40.28
CA THR A 22 -24.01 29.99 39.52
C THR A 22 -24.58 30.25 38.12
N LYS A 23 -24.19 31.36 37.49
CA LYS A 23 -24.61 31.70 36.13
C LYS A 23 -23.45 31.71 35.18
N SER A 24 -23.68 31.23 33.96
CA SER A 24 -22.77 31.38 32.84
C SER A 24 -22.67 32.83 32.38
N LYS A 25 -21.66 33.13 31.54
CA LYS A 25 -21.51 34.45 30.92
C LYS A 25 -22.76 34.91 30.14
N SER A 26 -23.57 34.00 29.66
CA SER A 26 -24.85 34.23 28.97
C SER A 26 -26.07 34.32 29.89
N GLY A 27 -25.88 34.37 31.22
CA GLY A 27 -26.93 34.52 32.21
C GLY A 27 -27.74 33.26 32.54
N ASN A 28 -27.44 32.12 31.96
CA ASN A 28 -28.12 30.86 32.23
C ASN A 28 -27.56 30.19 33.49
N TYR A 29 -28.46 29.64 34.34
CA TYR A 29 -28.06 28.84 35.49
C TYR A 29 -27.28 27.61 35.09
N ILE A 30 -26.24 27.30 35.82
CA ILE A 30 -25.40 26.14 35.62
C ILE A 30 -25.93 24.99 36.50
N TRP A 31 -26.01 23.81 35.92
CA TRP A 31 -26.51 22.60 36.55
C TRP A 31 -25.55 21.47 36.52
N ASP A 32 -25.54 20.64 37.54
CA ASP A 32 -24.85 19.37 37.57
C ASP A 32 -25.79 18.27 37.07
N PHE A 33 -25.24 17.40 36.25
CA PHE A 33 -25.90 16.26 35.61
C PHE A 33 -25.11 15.01 35.88
N ILE A 34 -25.78 13.86 35.87
CA ILE A 34 -25.13 12.57 35.74
C ILE A 34 -25.48 11.98 34.37
N CYS A 35 -24.46 11.46 33.68
CA CYS A 35 -24.64 10.81 32.37
C CYS A 35 -24.88 9.31 32.56
N ASP A 36 -25.57 8.68 31.61
CA ASP A 36 -25.80 7.21 31.62
C ASP A 36 -24.49 6.38 31.65
N CYS A 37 -23.35 7.00 31.28
CA CYS A 37 -22.02 6.37 31.41
C CYS A 37 -21.43 6.46 32.83
N GLY A 38 -22.17 7.02 33.82
CA GLY A 38 -21.72 7.23 35.18
C GLY A 38 -20.89 8.49 35.42
N SER A 39 -20.53 9.25 34.40
CA SER A 39 -19.72 10.49 34.54
C SER A 39 -20.58 11.66 34.97
N GLU A 40 -20.10 12.44 35.94
CA GLU A 40 -20.68 13.76 36.27
C GLU A 40 -20.37 14.76 35.15
N TYR A 41 -21.31 15.68 34.93
CA TYR A 41 -21.20 16.69 33.89
C TYR A 41 -21.89 17.98 34.31
N THR A 42 -21.21 19.10 34.15
CA THR A 42 -21.74 20.43 34.51
C THR A 42 -21.95 21.25 33.26
N SER A 43 -23.13 21.86 33.11
CA SER A 43 -23.48 22.64 31.92
C SER A 43 -24.50 23.72 32.22
N PRO A 44 -24.49 24.86 31.48
CA PRO A 44 -25.59 25.78 31.47
C PRO A 44 -26.91 25.11 31.05
N ALA A 45 -27.97 25.34 31.81
CA ALA A 45 -29.30 24.74 31.53
C ALA A 45 -29.77 25.00 30.09
N GLY A 46 -29.50 26.18 29.54
CA GLY A 46 -29.90 26.55 28.17
C GLY A 46 -29.36 25.56 27.12
N ASN A 47 -28.13 25.11 27.24
CA ASN A 47 -27.51 24.18 26.28
C ASN A 47 -28.17 22.81 26.29
N VAL A 48 -28.66 22.38 27.45
CA VAL A 48 -29.31 21.08 27.62
C VAL A 48 -30.79 21.16 27.24
N LEU A 49 -31.46 22.24 27.63
CA LEU A 49 -32.87 22.47 27.30
C LEU A 49 -33.13 22.64 25.79
N CYS A 50 -32.23 23.28 25.07
CA CYS A 50 -32.33 23.42 23.61
C CYS A 50 -31.80 22.18 22.83
N GLY A 51 -31.34 21.11 23.53
CA GLY A 51 -30.89 19.88 22.90
C GLY A 51 -29.48 19.91 22.31
N HIS A 52 -28.74 21.00 22.47
CA HIS A 52 -27.34 21.08 22.00
C HIS A 52 -26.41 20.15 22.79
N THR A 53 -26.76 19.87 24.05
CA THR A 53 -25.99 18.98 24.93
C THR A 53 -26.87 17.84 25.40
N THR A 54 -26.59 16.63 24.97
CA THR A 54 -27.37 15.42 25.30
C THR A 54 -26.56 14.33 25.99
N SER A 55 -25.25 14.56 26.26
CA SER A 55 -24.36 13.63 26.97
C SER A 55 -23.15 14.38 27.54
N CYS A 56 -22.38 13.76 28.41
CA CYS A 56 -21.11 14.29 28.93
C CYS A 56 -19.97 14.38 27.88
N GLY A 57 -20.24 14.02 26.64
CA GLY A 57 -19.25 13.87 25.56
C GLY A 57 -18.86 12.39 25.29
N CYS A 58 -19.30 11.45 26.10
CA CYS A 58 -19.05 10.02 25.89
C CYS A 58 -19.53 9.53 24.51
N ASN A 59 -20.57 10.17 23.94
CA ASN A 59 -21.06 9.87 22.59
C ASN A 59 -20.08 10.27 21.48
N LYS A 60 -19.19 11.25 21.70
CA LYS A 60 -18.18 11.61 20.70
C LYS A 60 -17.24 10.44 20.42
N TYR A 61 -16.83 9.74 21.47
CA TYR A 61 -15.93 8.59 21.34
C TYR A 61 -16.66 7.35 20.80
N THR A 62 -17.87 7.06 21.28
CA THR A 62 -18.65 5.91 20.77
C THR A 62 -19.16 6.14 19.34
N GLY A 63 -19.52 7.38 18.98
CA GLY A 63 -19.90 7.75 17.62
C GLY A 63 -18.70 7.73 16.66
N PHE A 64 -17.52 8.13 17.12
CA PHE A 64 -16.27 8.06 16.38
C PHE A 64 -15.81 6.61 16.16
N LEU A 65 -15.89 5.77 17.21
CA LEU A 65 -15.59 4.33 17.12
C LEU A 65 -16.61 3.55 16.28
N LYS A 66 -17.88 3.98 16.21
CA LYS A 66 -18.89 3.39 15.34
C LYS A 66 -18.86 3.90 13.90
N ARG A 67 -18.35 5.14 13.66
CA ARG A 67 -18.30 5.76 12.34
C ARG A 67 -17.12 5.33 11.48
N SER A 68 -16.07 4.86 12.09
CA SER A 68 -14.93 4.31 11.37
C SER A 68 -14.72 2.89 11.84
N ASN A 69 -14.40 2.00 10.92
CA ASN A 69 -13.64 0.80 11.21
C ASN A 69 -12.27 1.25 11.77
N TYR A 70 -12.28 1.87 12.98
CA TYR A 70 -11.07 2.42 13.60
C TYR A 70 -10.18 1.25 14.02
N HIS A 71 -9.26 0.93 13.16
CA HIS A 71 -8.31 -0.16 13.34
C HIS A 71 -7.02 0.28 14.05
N GLY A 72 -6.87 1.57 14.41
CA GLY A 72 -5.69 2.14 15.10
C GLY A 72 -4.41 2.20 14.27
N ARG A 73 -4.45 1.85 12.96
CA ARG A 73 -3.28 1.66 12.11
C ARG A 73 -3.16 2.68 10.97
N SER A 74 -3.88 3.80 11.02
CA SER A 74 -3.93 4.79 9.92
C SER A 74 -2.56 5.37 9.55
N ASN A 75 -1.61 5.38 10.48
CA ASN A 75 -0.26 5.89 10.25
C ASN A 75 0.73 4.83 9.76
N THR A 76 0.33 3.55 9.72
CA THR A 76 1.21 2.46 9.29
C THR A 76 1.48 2.49 7.80
N LYS A 77 2.59 1.89 7.39
CA LYS A 77 2.94 1.74 5.97
C LYS A 77 1.93 0.85 5.25
N THR A 78 1.42 -0.17 5.91
CA THR A 78 0.41 -1.07 5.38
C THR A 78 -0.87 -0.33 5.04
N TYR A 79 -1.36 0.55 5.93
CA TYR A 79 -2.55 1.36 5.66
C TYR A 79 -2.35 2.34 4.49
N LYS A 80 -1.20 3.02 4.45
CA LYS A 80 -0.86 3.92 3.34
C LYS A 80 -0.78 3.17 2.00
N SER A 81 -0.26 1.93 2.02
CA SER A 81 -0.22 1.07 0.83
C SER A 81 -1.62 0.66 0.38
N TRP A 82 -2.50 0.30 1.31
CA TRP A 82 -3.90 -0.01 1.02
C TRP A 82 -4.64 1.15 0.35
N CYS A 83 -4.54 2.36 0.91
CA CYS A 83 -5.12 3.56 0.30
C CYS A 83 -4.59 3.77 -1.12
N LYS A 84 -3.26 3.68 -1.31
CA LYS A 84 -2.63 3.91 -2.61
C LYS A 84 -3.02 2.86 -3.66
N ILE A 85 -3.21 1.60 -3.26
CA ILE A 85 -3.72 0.56 -4.16
C ILE A 85 -5.16 0.89 -4.59
N LYS A 86 -6.02 1.31 -3.65
CA LYS A 86 -7.40 1.73 -3.98
C LYS A 86 -7.41 2.90 -4.97
N GLU A 87 -6.58 3.92 -4.72
CA GLU A 87 -6.49 5.09 -5.60
C GLU A 87 -6.13 4.68 -7.02
N ARG A 88 -5.04 3.95 -7.22
CA ARG A 88 -4.59 3.56 -8.57
C ARG A 88 -5.52 2.56 -9.29
N CYS A 89 -6.32 1.78 -8.55
CA CYS A 89 -7.26 0.85 -9.16
C CYS A 89 -8.63 1.47 -9.47
N TYR A 90 -9.07 2.48 -8.71
CA TYR A 90 -10.46 2.95 -8.79
C TYR A 90 -10.62 4.46 -8.98
N ASN A 91 -9.61 5.29 -8.67
CA ASN A 91 -9.68 6.73 -8.89
C ASN A 91 -9.20 7.10 -10.29
N LYS A 92 -10.13 7.43 -11.17
CA LYS A 92 -9.84 7.82 -12.57
C LYS A 92 -8.93 9.05 -12.70
N ASN A 93 -8.83 9.87 -11.63
CA ASN A 93 -7.98 11.05 -11.60
C ASN A 93 -6.55 10.74 -11.08
N ASP A 94 -6.28 9.51 -10.62
CA ASP A 94 -4.93 9.10 -10.21
C ASP A 94 -4.04 8.93 -11.44
N PRO A 95 -2.82 9.51 -11.46
CA PRO A 95 -1.88 9.39 -12.60
C PRO A 95 -1.54 7.94 -12.97
N CYS A 96 -1.62 7.01 -12.01
CA CYS A 96 -1.36 5.60 -12.25
C CYS A 96 -2.58 4.82 -12.77
N TYR A 97 -3.79 5.41 -12.69
CA TYR A 97 -5.02 4.71 -13.10
C TYR A 97 -4.96 4.11 -14.51
N PRO A 98 -4.44 4.79 -15.55
CA PRO A 98 -4.38 4.22 -16.91
C PRO A 98 -3.61 2.91 -17.01
N THR A 99 -2.63 2.68 -16.11
CA THR A 99 -1.77 1.48 -16.10
C THR A 99 -2.19 0.45 -15.04
N TYR A 100 -3.23 0.73 -14.27
CA TYR A 100 -3.81 -0.17 -13.27
C TYR A 100 -5.31 -0.38 -13.48
N GLY A 101 -6.16 0.42 -12.88
CA GLY A 101 -7.62 0.28 -13.02
C GLY A 101 -8.10 0.43 -14.45
N GLY A 102 -7.46 1.29 -15.25
CA GLY A 102 -7.75 1.51 -16.65
C GLY A 102 -7.53 0.29 -17.55
N ILE A 103 -6.65 -0.62 -17.16
CA ILE A 103 -6.41 -1.92 -17.86
C ILE A 103 -7.05 -3.10 -17.12
N GLY A 104 -7.95 -2.84 -16.16
CA GLY A 104 -8.72 -3.89 -15.47
C GLY A 104 -8.08 -4.51 -14.25
N ILE A 105 -6.97 -3.94 -13.72
CA ILE A 105 -6.40 -4.40 -12.45
C ILE A 105 -7.37 -4.12 -11.31
N THR A 106 -7.79 -5.19 -10.62
CA THR A 106 -8.73 -5.14 -9.49
C THR A 106 -8.03 -5.20 -8.15
N PHE A 107 -8.74 -4.81 -7.09
CA PHE A 107 -8.29 -4.92 -5.71
C PHE A 107 -9.38 -5.56 -4.84
N GLU A 108 -9.20 -6.81 -4.44
CA GLU A 108 -10.18 -7.61 -3.70
C GLU A 108 -10.50 -7.00 -2.33
N PHE A 109 -9.51 -6.44 -1.64
CA PHE A 109 -9.63 -5.91 -0.28
C PHE A 109 -10.03 -4.43 -0.22
N LYS A 110 -10.67 -3.90 -1.25
CA LYS A 110 -11.00 -2.46 -1.36
C LYS A 110 -11.87 -1.94 -0.23
N ASP A 111 -12.74 -2.79 0.35
CA ASP A 111 -13.75 -2.41 1.34
C ASP A 111 -13.32 -2.72 2.79
N SER A 112 -12.27 -3.53 2.99
CA SER A 112 -11.79 -3.93 4.31
C SER A 112 -10.27 -3.83 4.42
N PHE A 113 -9.81 -2.84 5.20
CA PHE A 113 -8.38 -2.73 5.53
C PHE A 113 -7.90 -3.90 6.40
N LEU A 114 -8.75 -4.41 7.31
CA LEU A 114 -8.36 -5.49 8.20
C LEU A 114 -8.10 -6.79 7.44
N ASP A 115 -8.90 -7.11 6.42
CA ASP A 115 -8.67 -8.29 5.59
C ASP A 115 -7.39 -8.15 4.78
N PHE A 116 -7.13 -6.96 4.23
CA PHE A 116 -5.85 -6.66 3.58
C PHE A 116 -4.67 -6.80 4.55
N TYR A 117 -4.81 -6.28 5.77
CA TYR A 117 -3.78 -6.38 6.78
C TYR A 117 -3.50 -7.83 7.20
N ASN A 118 -4.54 -8.64 7.35
CA ASN A 118 -4.42 -10.07 7.66
C ASN A 118 -3.72 -10.84 6.54
N GLU A 119 -3.88 -10.41 5.28
CA GLU A 119 -3.23 -11.01 4.12
C GLU A 119 -1.74 -10.68 4.04
N VAL A 120 -1.38 -9.40 4.17
CA VAL A 120 -0.01 -8.96 3.87
C VAL A 120 0.83 -8.61 5.11
N GLY A 121 0.21 -8.39 6.26
CA GLY A 121 0.87 -7.96 7.50
C GLY A 121 1.60 -6.63 7.40
N GLU A 122 2.60 -6.45 8.27
CA GLU A 122 3.53 -5.32 8.21
C GLU A 122 4.74 -5.67 7.35
N PRO A 123 5.40 -4.66 6.73
CA PRO A 123 6.65 -4.90 6.00
C PRO A 123 7.76 -5.39 6.93
N PRO A 124 8.73 -6.17 6.42
CA PRO A 124 9.93 -6.52 7.18
C PRO A 124 10.65 -5.28 7.73
N ASN A 125 11.13 -5.38 8.96
CA ASN A 125 11.86 -4.29 9.64
C ASN A 125 13.37 -4.56 9.63
N ASP A 126 13.95 -4.59 8.44
CA ASP A 126 15.38 -4.85 8.20
C ASP A 126 16.11 -3.63 7.63
N GLY A 127 15.50 -2.43 7.75
CA GLY A 127 16.05 -1.17 7.25
C GLY A 127 15.92 -0.97 5.74
N LYS A 128 15.37 -1.94 4.99
CA LYS A 128 15.15 -1.80 3.55
C LYS A 128 13.81 -1.13 3.24
N ARG A 129 13.71 -0.62 2.03
CA ARG A 129 12.46 -0.07 1.52
C ARG A 129 11.62 -1.18 0.89
N TYR A 130 10.39 -1.31 1.35
CA TYR A 130 9.42 -2.27 0.83
C TYR A 130 8.20 -1.56 0.27
N SER A 131 7.55 -2.15 -0.72
CA SER A 131 6.18 -1.81 -1.15
C SER A 131 5.43 -3.07 -1.57
N ILE A 132 4.09 -2.98 -1.64
CA ILE A 132 3.28 -4.12 -2.07
C ILE A 132 3.48 -4.35 -3.57
N ASP A 133 3.84 -5.57 -3.90
CA ASP A 133 4.06 -6.10 -5.24
C ASP A 133 3.06 -7.23 -5.53
N ARG A 134 2.60 -7.33 -6.77
CA ARG A 134 1.83 -8.49 -7.24
C ARG A 134 2.80 -9.57 -7.68
N ILE A 135 2.63 -10.78 -7.17
CA ILE A 135 3.47 -11.93 -7.53
C ILE A 135 3.31 -12.22 -9.02
N ASP A 136 2.06 -12.33 -9.47
CA ASP A 136 1.68 -12.39 -10.88
C ASP A 136 1.09 -11.06 -11.33
N ASN A 137 1.74 -10.40 -12.30
CA ASN A 137 1.32 -9.10 -12.82
C ASN A 137 0.07 -9.17 -13.72
N ASP A 138 -0.35 -10.34 -14.18
CA ASP A 138 -1.56 -10.52 -14.98
C ASP A 138 -2.81 -10.60 -14.11
N LEU A 139 -2.62 -10.89 -12.82
CA LEU A 139 -3.69 -10.89 -11.84
C LEU A 139 -3.78 -9.53 -11.12
N GLY A 140 -4.93 -9.27 -10.50
CA GLY A 140 -5.13 -8.11 -9.62
C GLY A 140 -4.47 -8.25 -8.25
N TYR A 141 -4.76 -7.31 -7.36
CA TYR A 141 -4.41 -7.38 -5.94
C TYR A 141 -5.42 -8.29 -5.24
N VAL A 142 -5.24 -9.59 -5.39
CA VAL A 142 -6.13 -10.64 -4.86
C VAL A 142 -5.39 -11.46 -3.81
N LYS A 143 -6.14 -12.25 -3.04
CA LYS A 143 -5.58 -13.12 -2.03
C LYS A 143 -4.52 -14.07 -2.63
N GLY A 144 -3.39 -14.22 -1.94
CA GLY A 144 -2.26 -15.04 -2.38
C GLY A 144 -1.40 -14.43 -3.49
N ASN A 145 -1.80 -13.29 -4.08
CA ASN A 145 -1.05 -12.63 -5.16
C ASN A 145 -0.34 -11.36 -4.71
N MET A 146 -0.18 -11.14 -3.43
CA MET A 146 0.47 -9.94 -2.90
C MET A 146 1.64 -10.32 -1.99
N ARG A 147 2.69 -9.49 -2.02
CA ARG A 147 3.84 -9.62 -1.12
C ARG A 147 4.47 -8.26 -0.84
N TRP A 148 5.17 -8.14 0.27
CA TRP A 148 6.12 -7.07 0.47
C TRP A 148 7.38 -7.35 -0.34
N ALA A 149 7.76 -6.44 -1.22
CA ALA A 149 8.92 -6.59 -2.08
C ALA A 149 9.79 -5.33 -2.06
N THR A 150 11.09 -5.52 -2.12
CA THR A 150 12.06 -4.44 -2.33
C THR A 150 11.98 -3.93 -3.77
N ASP A 151 12.54 -2.74 -4.01
CA ASP A 151 12.61 -2.15 -5.37
C ASP A 151 13.33 -3.11 -6.35
N PHE A 152 14.35 -3.85 -5.88
CA PHE A 152 15.05 -4.87 -6.69
C PHE A 152 14.19 -6.08 -7.01
N GLN A 153 13.42 -6.57 -6.05
CA GLN A 153 12.50 -7.69 -6.28
C GLN A 153 11.39 -7.31 -7.27
N GLN A 154 10.85 -6.10 -7.15
CA GLN A 154 9.86 -5.60 -8.11
C GLN A 154 10.46 -5.41 -9.52
N ALA A 155 11.67 -4.90 -9.63
CA ALA A 155 12.36 -4.81 -10.92
C ALA A 155 12.54 -6.18 -11.58
N ARG A 156 12.76 -7.24 -10.80
CA ARG A 156 12.90 -8.62 -11.25
C ARG A 156 11.56 -9.31 -11.56
N ASN A 157 10.45 -8.72 -11.15
CA ASN A 157 9.10 -9.18 -11.45
C ASN A 157 8.48 -8.49 -12.68
N LYS A 158 9.18 -7.55 -13.30
CA LYS A 158 8.72 -6.89 -14.52
C LYS A 158 8.74 -7.88 -15.70
N GLY A 159 7.66 -7.88 -16.46
CA GLY A 159 7.58 -8.63 -17.71
C GLY A 159 8.54 -8.10 -18.78
N LYS A 160 8.57 -8.78 -19.91
CA LYS A 160 9.34 -8.40 -21.10
C LYS A 160 8.98 -6.98 -21.55
N MET A 161 10.01 -6.16 -21.79
CA MET A 161 9.82 -4.82 -22.36
C MET A 161 9.42 -4.89 -23.83
N SER A 162 8.58 -3.99 -24.29
CA SER A 162 8.14 -3.90 -25.71
C SER A 162 9.31 -3.69 -26.67
N SER A 163 10.40 -3.07 -26.23
CA SER A 163 11.63 -2.86 -27.01
C SER A 163 12.53 -4.10 -27.12
N ASN A 164 12.17 -5.22 -26.49
CA ASN A 164 12.99 -6.44 -26.56
C ASN A 164 12.80 -7.14 -27.90
N SER A 165 13.79 -7.05 -28.76
CA SER A 165 13.81 -7.63 -30.11
C SER A 165 14.12 -9.14 -30.14
N THR A 166 14.73 -9.67 -29.07
CA THR A 166 15.20 -11.09 -29.05
C THR A 166 14.12 -12.08 -28.60
N GLY A 167 13.03 -11.58 -28.02
CA GLY A 167 12.00 -12.45 -27.43
C GLY A 167 12.33 -12.95 -26.01
N VAL A 168 13.58 -12.84 -25.56
CA VAL A 168 14.05 -13.31 -24.24
C VAL A 168 14.54 -12.14 -23.41
N THR A 169 13.90 -11.93 -22.25
CA THR A 169 14.30 -10.84 -21.32
C THR A 169 15.76 -11.00 -20.89
N GLY A 170 16.52 -9.89 -20.98
CA GLY A 170 17.93 -9.86 -20.57
C GLY A 170 18.90 -10.57 -21.51
N VAL A 171 18.45 -10.95 -22.71
CA VAL A 171 19.33 -11.37 -23.81
C VAL A 171 19.20 -10.38 -24.93
N ASN A 172 20.32 -9.81 -25.38
CA ASN A 172 20.36 -8.76 -26.41
C ASN A 172 21.51 -9.02 -27.40
N PHE A 173 21.43 -8.42 -28.58
CA PHE A 173 22.54 -8.33 -29.49
C PHE A 173 23.33 -7.01 -29.23
N GLU A 174 24.63 -7.09 -29.29
CA GLU A 174 25.53 -5.91 -29.17
C GLU A 174 26.61 -6.00 -30.27
N ASP A 175 26.62 -4.99 -31.13
CA ASP A 175 27.68 -4.85 -32.10
C ASP A 175 28.78 -3.99 -31.49
N LYS A 176 30.00 -4.56 -31.43
CA LYS A 176 31.19 -3.82 -30.97
C LYS A 176 32.03 -3.42 -32.17
N LEU A 177 32.15 -2.13 -32.35
CA LEU A 177 33.14 -1.54 -33.29
C LEU A 177 34.53 -1.62 -32.63
N TRP A 178 35.50 -2.08 -33.39
CA TRP A 178 36.89 -2.03 -32.97
C TRP A 178 37.45 -0.59 -33.08
N PRO A 179 38.59 -0.28 -32.42
CA PRO A 179 39.17 1.08 -32.44
C PRO A 179 39.44 1.63 -33.82
N ASP A 180 39.66 0.76 -34.81
CA ASP A 180 39.87 1.11 -36.24
C ASP A 180 38.57 1.57 -36.93
N LYS A 181 37.38 1.41 -36.28
CA LYS A 181 36.02 1.72 -36.78
C LYS A 181 35.66 1.03 -38.12
N ILE A 182 36.48 0.09 -38.60
CA ILE A 182 36.30 -0.66 -39.85
C ILE A 182 35.73 -2.04 -39.54
N ASN A 183 36.24 -2.68 -38.49
CA ASN A 183 35.82 -4.01 -38.07
C ASN A 183 34.76 -3.94 -37.01
N SER A 184 33.72 -4.74 -37.16
CA SER A 184 32.67 -4.96 -36.12
C SER A 184 32.56 -6.43 -35.77
N SER A 185 32.18 -6.70 -34.57
CA SER A 185 31.88 -8.06 -34.12
C SER A 185 30.56 -8.07 -33.34
N THR A 186 29.64 -8.93 -33.76
CA THR A 186 28.37 -9.11 -33.11
C THR A 186 28.49 -10.11 -31.94
N TYR A 187 27.95 -9.74 -30.82
CA TYR A 187 27.87 -10.58 -29.65
C TYR A 187 26.40 -10.76 -29.20
N VAL A 188 26.08 -11.91 -28.71
CA VAL A 188 24.88 -12.13 -27.91
C VAL A 188 25.24 -11.94 -26.45
N ILE A 189 24.52 -11.08 -25.75
CA ILE A 189 24.82 -10.72 -24.36
C ILE A 189 23.69 -11.18 -23.46
N ALA A 190 24.04 -12.01 -22.46
CA ALA A 190 23.19 -12.30 -21.32
C ALA A 190 23.44 -11.29 -20.19
N THR A 191 22.38 -10.65 -19.68
CA THR A 191 22.44 -9.66 -18.60
C THR A 191 21.56 -10.07 -17.44
N TRP A 192 22.01 -9.79 -16.22
CA TRP A 192 21.26 -9.97 -14.98
C TRP A 192 21.79 -9.02 -13.90
N HIS A 193 21.16 -9.01 -12.72
CA HIS A 193 21.63 -8.22 -11.57
C HIS A 193 21.95 -9.15 -10.39
N SER A 194 23.03 -8.89 -9.68
CA SER A 194 23.37 -9.55 -8.42
C SER A 194 22.30 -9.26 -7.34
N LEU A 195 22.40 -9.91 -6.17
CA LEU A 195 21.51 -9.61 -5.04
C LEU A 195 21.56 -8.13 -4.64
N GLU A 196 22.74 -7.53 -4.67
CA GLU A 196 23.01 -6.13 -4.32
C GLU A 196 22.58 -5.15 -5.42
N GLY A 197 22.03 -5.66 -6.54
CA GLY A 197 21.58 -4.83 -7.66
C GLY A 197 22.67 -4.45 -8.66
N LYS A 198 23.90 -5.00 -8.55
CA LYS A 198 24.97 -4.76 -9.53
C LYS A 198 24.65 -5.41 -10.87
N ALA A 199 24.74 -4.65 -11.96
CA ALA A 199 24.56 -5.20 -13.31
C ALA A 199 25.72 -6.15 -13.67
N CYS A 200 25.36 -7.34 -14.13
CA CYS A 200 26.28 -8.38 -14.59
C CYS A 200 25.96 -8.74 -16.03
N LYS A 201 26.98 -9.08 -16.80
CA LYS A 201 26.81 -9.54 -18.19
C LYS A 201 27.80 -10.61 -18.59
N LYS A 202 27.41 -11.47 -19.53
CA LYS A 202 28.24 -12.45 -20.22
C LYS A 202 27.99 -12.33 -21.72
N SER A 203 29.08 -12.22 -22.50
CA SER A 203 29.02 -12.08 -23.96
C SER A 203 29.42 -13.38 -24.65
N PHE A 204 28.73 -13.70 -25.73
CA PHE A 204 28.98 -14.86 -26.59
C PHE A 204 29.20 -14.35 -28.02
N SER A 205 30.37 -14.64 -28.60
CA SER A 205 30.74 -14.16 -29.91
C SER A 205 30.00 -14.91 -31.03
N VAL A 206 29.29 -14.19 -31.87
CA VAL A 206 28.63 -14.75 -33.05
C VAL A 206 29.66 -15.26 -34.07
N LYS A 207 30.81 -14.62 -34.16
CA LYS A 207 31.92 -15.04 -35.05
C LYS A 207 32.49 -16.42 -34.66
N ILE A 208 32.54 -16.73 -33.35
CA ILE A 208 33.12 -17.99 -32.85
C ILE A 208 32.10 -19.13 -32.85
N TYR A 209 30.89 -18.83 -32.41
CA TYR A 209 29.87 -19.88 -32.16
C TYR A 209 28.84 -20.00 -33.29
N GLY A 210 28.68 -19.00 -34.15
CA GLY A 210 27.52 -18.83 -34.99
C GLY A 210 26.37 -18.16 -34.24
N LEU A 211 25.39 -17.58 -34.96
CA LEU A 211 24.31 -16.79 -34.37
C LEU A 211 23.42 -17.62 -33.45
N LEU A 212 22.90 -18.75 -33.95
CA LEU A 212 21.95 -19.56 -33.18
C LEU A 212 22.59 -20.24 -31.95
N PRO A 213 23.78 -20.87 -32.05
CA PRO A 213 24.46 -21.42 -30.88
C PRO A 213 24.83 -20.32 -29.85
N ALA A 214 25.32 -19.16 -30.28
CA ALA A 214 25.62 -18.05 -29.36
C ALA A 214 24.37 -17.57 -28.60
N PHE A 215 23.24 -17.50 -29.28
CA PHE A 215 21.96 -17.14 -28.67
C PHE A 215 21.51 -18.21 -27.66
N THR A 216 21.53 -19.47 -28.05
CA THR A 216 21.15 -20.60 -27.17
C THR A 216 22.01 -20.66 -25.92
N GLU A 217 23.32 -20.48 -26.05
CA GLU A 217 24.25 -20.44 -24.91
C GLU A 217 24.00 -19.23 -24.00
N ALA A 218 23.71 -18.07 -24.56
CA ALA A 218 23.39 -16.87 -23.77
C ALA A 218 22.10 -17.08 -22.93
N VAL A 219 21.06 -17.64 -23.54
CA VAL A 219 19.80 -17.99 -22.86
C VAL A 219 20.03 -19.01 -21.74
N ARG A 220 20.75 -20.10 -22.05
CA ARG A 220 21.07 -21.16 -21.08
C ARG A 220 21.89 -20.64 -19.92
N TYR A 221 22.93 -19.86 -20.20
CA TYR A 221 23.79 -19.28 -19.18
C TYR A 221 23.02 -18.33 -18.27
N ARG A 222 22.19 -17.46 -18.84
CA ARG A 222 21.37 -16.54 -18.07
C ARG A 222 20.40 -17.30 -17.15
N ARG A 223 19.67 -18.30 -17.67
CA ARG A 223 18.76 -19.11 -16.87
C ARG A 223 19.47 -19.73 -15.67
N LYS A 224 20.64 -20.34 -15.86
CA LYS A 224 21.45 -20.89 -14.79
C LYS A 224 21.83 -19.84 -13.73
N MET A 225 22.18 -18.62 -14.16
CA MET A 225 22.48 -17.53 -13.21
C MET A 225 21.26 -17.10 -12.41
N LEU A 226 20.08 -17.02 -13.04
CA LEU A 226 18.84 -16.67 -12.34
C LEU A 226 18.39 -17.76 -11.37
N GLU A 227 18.52 -19.03 -11.73
CA GLU A 227 18.25 -20.17 -10.85
C GLU A 227 19.15 -20.14 -9.61
N ASN A 228 20.44 -19.92 -9.79
CA ASN A 228 21.40 -19.77 -8.69
C ASN A 228 21.06 -18.56 -7.79
N LEU A 229 20.67 -17.45 -8.37
CA LEU A 229 20.27 -16.27 -7.62
C LEU A 229 18.95 -16.49 -6.86
N ASN A 230 18.01 -17.22 -7.45
CA ASN A 230 16.75 -17.55 -6.81
C ASN A 230 16.92 -18.53 -5.64
N SER A 231 17.86 -19.45 -5.70
CA SER A 231 18.17 -20.34 -4.57
C SER A 231 18.62 -19.59 -3.31
N ILE A 232 19.10 -18.36 -3.47
CA ILE A 232 19.50 -17.44 -2.38
C ILE A 232 18.55 -16.24 -2.21
N GLY A 233 17.31 -16.34 -2.75
CA GLY A 233 16.23 -15.38 -2.47
C GLY A 233 16.15 -14.15 -3.38
N ALA A 234 16.71 -14.19 -4.60
CA ALA A 234 16.69 -13.05 -5.52
C ALA A 234 15.30 -12.68 -6.03
N GLY A 235 14.37 -13.63 -6.16
CA GLY A 235 12.97 -13.38 -6.54
C GLY A 235 12.74 -13.08 -8.02
N TYR A 236 13.57 -13.58 -8.94
CA TYR A 236 13.27 -13.57 -10.38
C TYR A 236 12.09 -14.49 -10.67
N THR A 237 11.17 -14.03 -11.51
CA THR A 237 10.00 -14.79 -11.96
C THR A 237 10.19 -15.32 -13.38
N GLU A 238 9.34 -16.29 -13.78
CA GLU A 238 9.34 -16.83 -15.15
C GLU A 238 9.15 -15.72 -16.22
N LYS A 239 8.34 -14.71 -15.93
CA LYS A 239 8.14 -13.55 -16.81
C LYS A 239 9.41 -12.74 -17.05
N HIS A 240 10.39 -12.84 -16.16
CA HIS A 240 11.71 -12.20 -16.33
C HIS A 240 12.71 -13.10 -17.03
N GLY A 241 12.27 -14.26 -17.56
CA GLY A 241 13.06 -15.16 -18.41
C GLY A 241 13.78 -16.27 -17.64
N LEU A 242 13.10 -16.83 -16.63
CA LEU A 242 13.46 -18.16 -16.11
C LEU A 242 13.19 -19.23 -17.16
#